data_b0da577ffa8cdfe4f8cdc78ab30f170c
#
_entry.id   b0da577ffa8cdfe4f8cdc78ab30f170c
#
_cell.length_a   1.000
_cell.length_b   1.000
_cell.length_c   1.000
_cell.angle_alpha   90.00
_cell.angle_beta   90.00
_cell.angle_gamma   90.00
#
_symmetry.space_group_name_H-M   'P 1'
#
loop_
_entity.id
_entity.type
_entity.pdbx_description
1 polymer ?
#
loop_
_entity_poly.entity_id
_entity_poly.type
_entity_poly.pdbx_seq_one_letter_code
_entity_poly.pdbx_strand_id
1 'polypeptide(L)'
;GQIVLNGSPPVRSLVEIGLASASLAIDARPSSQLLDWFALHRNATLSWNEDATIGLLRVLRLGSARSWRFLETIGFIQRALPEVSEAMAARSSDSTELDPTHSLQFPTVEAICSLTSAFAITDDLVLAAFAKDISDSGADGQGAISRLGLDLSTSKSVLMLLDGSQLLRNIVQSEPLQITPRLLSQIANHLKNPQLVEQCRQLVSARQDLSATQNLALLGVVADVQEVLAHPDLVDSESNTLVESRLQAALALTSDEAIRARITHAPASYALTHTPKQLLDHALLVEPMPRSGDARIVILPTQSTDQWLVNIASRDRSALLARLSGALSSLDLSVITAEIATWADGAVLDIFTVQSAVEPRIGAVSDAVQRSLQARNVKTSSGAHKLTAQLDHSAHPWHSIMRVEGEDRTGLLRDITATLAKLKVIIHHAQIGTDRGRVNNMFEISDAHGRKLSTQASNKIIRALR
;
A
#
# COMPACT_ATOMS: atom_id res chain seq x y z
N GLY A 1 25.10 24.56 -20.35
CA GLY A 1 25.40 23.86 -21.60
C GLY A 1 24.50 24.30 -22.75
N GLN A 2 24.81 23.83 -23.94
CA GLN A 2 24.01 24.08 -25.14
C GLN A 2 23.66 22.74 -25.80
N ILE A 3 22.39 22.59 -26.22
CA ILE A 3 21.89 21.42 -26.94
C ILE A 3 22.18 21.66 -28.41
N VAL A 4 23.00 20.81 -29.00
CA VAL A 4 23.38 20.90 -30.43
C VAL A 4 23.00 19.62 -31.16
N LEU A 5 22.69 19.72 -32.45
CA LEU A 5 22.49 18.57 -33.31
C LEU A 5 23.86 18.02 -33.73
N ASN A 6 24.00 16.70 -33.68
CA ASN A 6 25.15 16.02 -34.23
C ASN A 6 24.82 15.55 -35.66
N GLY A 7 25.24 16.31 -36.66
CA GLY A 7 24.93 16.04 -38.07
C GLY A 7 23.54 16.52 -38.51
N SER A 8 23.00 15.90 -39.57
CA SER A 8 21.65 16.16 -40.09
C SER A 8 20.76 14.92 -39.89
N PRO A 9 20.06 14.82 -38.79
CA PRO A 9 19.22 13.65 -38.53
C PRO A 9 18.04 13.56 -39.51
N PRO A 10 17.52 12.34 -39.78
CA PRO A 10 16.40 12.16 -40.66
C PRO A 10 15.12 12.76 -40.07
N VAL A 11 14.25 13.30 -40.93
CA VAL A 11 12.99 13.94 -40.52
C VAL A 11 12.06 13.00 -39.73
N ARG A 12 12.12 11.70 -40.00
CA ARG A 12 11.37 10.68 -39.29
C ARG A 12 11.65 10.63 -37.76
N SER A 13 12.85 11.07 -37.33
CA SER A 13 13.25 11.13 -35.92
C SER A 13 12.87 12.46 -35.25
N LEU A 14 12.00 13.25 -35.83
CA LEU A 14 11.62 14.57 -35.33
C LEU A 14 11.01 14.50 -33.94
N VAL A 15 10.15 13.50 -33.70
CA VAL A 15 9.49 13.28 -32.37
C VAL A 15 10.53 12.90 -31.31
N GLU A 16 11.39 11.95 -31.61
CA GLU A 16 12.45 11.47 -30.71
C GLU A 16 13.42 12.60 -30.34
N ILE A 17 13.88 13.37 -31.34
CA ILE A 17 14.80 14.48 -31.13
C ILE A 17 14.14 15.59 -30.31
N GLY A 18 12.86 15.88 -30.57
CA GLY A 18 12.10 16.85 -29.80
C GLY A 18 12.04 16.50 -28.30
N LEU A 19 11.66 15.26 -28.00
CA LEU A 19 11.55 14.78 -26.61
C LEU A 19 12.94 14.63 -25.94
N ALA A 20 13.94 14.13 -26.66
CA ALA A 20 15.31 14.08 -26.15
C ALA A 20 15.85 15.48 -25.84
N SER A 21 15.64 16.45 -26.74
CA SER A 21 16.04 17.84 -26.51
C SER A 21 15.28 18.46 -25.33
N ALA A 22 13.98 18.18 -25.17
CA ALA A 22 13.18 18.64 -24.04
C ALA A 22 13.72 18.11 -22.71
N SER A 23 14.12 16.84 -22.63
CA SER A 23 14.73 16.29 -21.43
C SER A 23 16.07 16.95 -21.05
N LEU A 24 16.82 17.45 -22.04
CA LEU A 24 18.07 18.19 -21.83
C LEU A 24 17.84 19.68 -21.53
N ALA A 25 16.68 20.23 -21.91
CA ALA A 25 16.35 21.65 -21.74
C ALA A 25 16.21 22.07 -20.27
N ILE A 26 16.22 21.14 -19.34
CA ILE A 26 16.26 21.40 -17.91
C ILE A 26 17.49 22.25 -17.56
N ASP A 27 18.68 21.85 -18.04
CA ASP A 27 19.98 22.43 -17.67
C ASP A 27 20.72 23.09 -18.84
N ALA A 28 20.24 22.90 -20.07
CA ALA A 28 20.91 23.38 -21.27
C ALA A 28 19.94 24.22 -22.13
N ARG A 29 20.54 25.14 -22.93
CA ARG A 29 19.78 25.97 -23.87
C ARG A 29 19.82 25.35 -25.26
N PRO A 30 18.74 25.40 -26.06
CA PRO A 30 18.78 24.97 -27.45
C PRO A 30 19.74 25.89 -28.27
N SER A 31 20.48 25.28 -29.18
CA SER A 31 21.28 26.03 -30.16
C SER A 31 20.37 26.60 -31.25
N SER A 32 20.86 27.66 -31.94
CA SER A 32 20.16 28.17 -33.15
C SER A 32 20.02 27.07 -34.21
N GLN A 33 21.06 26.29 -34.42
CA GLN A 33 21.03 25.17 -35.38
C GLN A 33 19.92 24.17 -35.08
N LEU A 34 19.70 23.83 -33.80
CA LEU A 34 18.61 22.95 -33.37
C LEU A 34 17.24 23.57 -33.66
N LEU A 35 17.05 24.84 -33.30
CA LEU A 35 15.80 25.58 -33.55
C LEU A 35 15.51 25.75 -35.03
N ASP A 36 16.54 26.09 -35.85
CA ASP A 36 16.43 26.21 -37.29
C ASP A 36 16.04 24.88 -37.95
N TRP A 37 16.59 23.77 -37.44
CA TRP A 37 16.19 22.44 -37.91
C TRP A 37 14.73 22.13 -37.65
N PHE A 38 14.22 22.43 -36.47
CA PHE A 38 12.76 22.28 -36.16
C PHE A 38 11.89 23.21 -37.00
N ALA A 39 12.32 24.46 -37.19
CA ALA A 39 11.61 25.43 -38.02
C ALA A 39 11.53 24.98 -39.48
N LEU A 40 12.63 24.44 -40.05
CA LEU A 40 12.65 23.88 -41.40
C LEU A 40 11.68 22.72 -41.60
N HIS A 41 11.48 21.89 -40.54
CA HIS A 41 10.66 20.70 -40.61
C HIS A 41 9.27 20.87 -39.91
N ARG A 42 8.85 22.11 -39.68
CA ARG A 42 7.59 22.41 -38.96
C ARG A 42 6.33 21.84 -39.64
N ASN A 43 6.38 21.56 -40.94
CA ASN A 43 5.25 20.98 -41.71
C ASN A 43 5.39 19.47 -41.96
N ALA A 44 6.48 18.84 -41.48
CA ALA A 44 6.67 17.42 -41.66
C ALA A 44 5.69 16.59 -40.86
N THR A 45 5.28 15.45 -41.41
CA THR A 45 4.42 14.50 -40.69
C THR A 45 5.18 13.93 -39.47
N LEU A 46 4.53 13.97 -38.30
CA LEU A 46 5.05 13.37 -37.09
C LEU A 46 4.65 11.90 -37.05
N SER A 47 5.63 11.02 -36.83
CA SER A 47 5.40 9.61 -36.53
C SER A 47 5.77 9.31 -35.10
N TRP A 48 4.83 8.72 -34.37
CA TRP A 48 5.08 8.28 -32.98
C TRP A 48 5.52 6.81 -32.98
N ASN A 49 6.55 6.48 -32.23
CA ASN A 49 7.08 5.13 -32.05
C ASN A 49 7.43 4.86 -30.59
N GLU A 50 7.93 3.69 -30.29
CA GLU A 50 8.30 3.27 -28.92
C GLU A 50 9.38 4.18 -28.31
N ASP A 51 10.41 4.57 -29.08
CA ASP A 51 11.47 5.48 -28.61
C ASP A 51 10.90 6.86 -28.25
N ALA A 52 9.90 7.33 -28.98
CA ALA A 52 9.17 8.55 -28.65
C ALA A 52 8.42 8.42 -27.31
N THR A 53 7.78 7.28 -27.05
CA THR A 53 7.12 7.02 -25.77
C THR A 53 8.13 7.01 -24.62
N ILE A 54 9.28 6.37 -24.78
CA ILE A 54 10.38 6.39 -23.80
C ILE A 54 10.86 7.83 -23.57
N GLY A 55 11.01 8.61 -24.64
CA GLY A 55 11.35 10.03 -24.56
C GLY A 55 10.34 10.86 -23.78
N LEU A 56 9.05 10.65 -24.03
CA LEU A 56 7.95 11.29 -23.27
C LEU A 56 8.01 10.92 -21.78
N LEU A 57 8.12 9.64 -21.46
CA LEU A 57 8.25 9.18 -20.08
C LEU A 57 9.43 9.82 -19.35
N ARG A 58 10.55 10.03 -20.05
CA ARG A 58 11.70 10.74 -19.50
C ARG A 58 11.36 12.21 -19.22
N VAL A 59 10.64 12.90 -20.12
CA VAL A 59 10.20 14.28 -19.91
C VAL A 59 9.19 14.35 -18.75
N LEU A 60 8.27 13.39 -18.62
CA LEU A 60 7.30 13.33 -17.53
C LEU A 60 7.97 13.11 -16.17
N ARG A 61 8.98 12.23 -16.10
CA ARG A 61 9.67 11.89 -14.85
C ARG A 61 10.69 12.92 -14.38
N LEU A 62 11.41 13.53 -15.30
CA LEU A 62 12.57 14.37 -15.02
C LEU A 62 12.42 15.80 -15.55
N GLY A 63 11.44 16.04 -16.40
CA GLY A 63 11.23 17.34 -17.04
C GLY A 63 10.77 18.42 -16.07
N SER A 64 10.81 19.65 -16.57
CA SER A 64 10.36 20.84 -15.84
C SER A 64 9.52 21.71 -16.77
N ALA A 65 8.99 22.81 -16.27
CA ALA A 65 8.32 23.82 -17.09
C ALA A 65 9.16 24.28 -18.29
N ARG A 66 10.50 24.26 -18.17
CA ARG A 66 11.42 24.58 -19.28
C ARG A 66 11.37 23.52 -20.40
N SER A 67 11.23 22.25 -20.07
CA SER A 67 11.09 21.16 -21.05
C SER A 67 9.81 21.33 -21.88
N TRP A 68 8.69 21.60 -21.20
CA TRP A 68 7.41 21.83 -21.86
C TRP A 68 7.38 23.13 -22.66
N ARG A 69 7.98 24.21 -22.15
CA ARG A 69 8.14 25.47 -22.89
C ARG A 69 8.98 25.28 -24.16
N PHE A 70 10.03 24.47 -24.11
CA PHE A 70 10.80 24.12 -25.32
C PHE A 70 9.94 23.40 -26.35
N LEU A 71 9.18 22.37 -25.93
CA LEU A 71 8.27 21.63 -26.84
C LEU A 71 7.20 22.54 -27.46
N GLU A 72 6.66 23.46 -26.68
CA GLU A 72 5.72 24.48 -27.16
C GLU A 72 6.39 25.40 -28.20
N THR A 73 7.58 25.91 -27.91
CA THR A 73 8.33 26.84 -28.78
C THR A 73 8.64 26.25 -30.14
N ILE A 74 8.95 24.95 -30.22
CA ILE A 74 9.21 24.28 -31.50
C ILE A 74 7.92 23.82 -32.21
N GLY A 75 6.74 24.15 -31.69
CA GLY A 75 5.45 23.77 -32.23
C GLY A 75 5.16 22.26 -32.17
N PHE A 76 5.84 21.57 -31.28
CA PHE A 76 5.71 20.12 -31.12
C PHE A 76 4.37 19.74 -30.48
N ILE A 77 3.98 20.43 -29.39
CA ILE A 77 2.81 20.07 -28.59
C ILE A 77 1.53 20.11 -29.44
N GLN A 78 1.30 21.19 -30.17
CA GLN A 78 0.10 21.38 -30.98
C GLN A 78 -0.03 20.29 -32.06
N ARG A 79 1.07 19.70 -32.50
CA ARG A 79 1.12 18.75 -33.61
C ARG A 79 1.13 17.31 -33.14
N ALA A 80 1.91 17.01 -32.11
CA ALA A 80 2.11 15.64 -31.61
C ALA A 80 1.12 15.29 -30.51
N LEU A 81 0.76 16.24 -29.67
CA LEU A 81 -0.07 16.07 -28.47
C LEU A 81 -1.09 17.22 -28.37
N PRO A 82 -2.04 17.34 -29.31
CA PRO A 82 -3.02 18.44 -29.33
C PRO A 82 -3.85 18.51 -28.04
N GLU A 83 -4.15 17.39 -27.41
CA GLU A 83 -4.87 17.33 -26.15
C GLU A 83 -4.07 18.01 -25.00
N VAL A 84 -2.77 17.90 -25.02
CA VAL A 84 -1.88 18.64 -24.09
C VAL A 84 -1.94 20.13 -24.38
N SER A 85 -1.96 20.52 -25.66
CA SER A 85 -2.11 21.93 -26.04
C SER A 85 -3.42 22.53 -25.55
N GLU A 86 -4.52 21.79 -25.66
CA GLU A 86 -5.83 22.18 -25.15
C GLU A 86 -5.82 22.31 -23.62
N ALA A 87 -5.25 21.34 -22.91
CA ALA A 87 -5.11 21.38 -21.46
C ALA A 87 -4.28 22.58 -20.99
N MET A 88 -3.17 22.86 -21.66
CA MET A 88 -2.32 24.03 -21.38
C MET A 88 -3.08 25.34 -21.63
N ALA A 89 -3.81 25.44 -22.71
CA ALA A 89 -4.62 26.62 -23.04
C ALA A 89 -5.72 26.86 -22.00
N ALA A 90 -6.40 25.79 -21.56
CA ALA A 90 -7.42 25.87 -20.51
C ALA A 90 -6.82 26.39 -19.19
N ARG A 91 -5.66 25.85 -18.74
CA ARG A 91 -4.97 26.31 -17.54
C ARG A 91 -4.46 27.75 -17.68
N SER A 92 -3.96 28.14 -18.84
CA SER A 92 -3.51 29.52 -19.10
C SER A 92 -4.64 30.55 -19.03
N SER A 93 -5.89 30.12 -19.18
CA SER A 93 -7.07 30.99 -19.05
C SER A 93 -7.55 31.16 -17.61
N ASP A 94 -6.99 30.40 -16.66
CA ASP A 94 -7.32 30.53 -15.24
C ASP A 94 -6.72 31.82 -14.68
N SER A 95 -7.57 32.84 -14.52
CA SER A 95 -7.16 34.16 -14.00
C SER A 95 -6.88 34.18 -12.48
N THR A 96 -7.19 33.09 -11.78
CA THR A 96 -6.94 32.96 -10.32
C THR A 96 -5.54 32.46 -10.01
N GLU A 97 -4.86 31.85 -10.99
CA GLU A 97 -3.52 31.31 -10.82
C GLU A 97 -2.45 32.36 -11.10
N LEU A 98 -1.60 32.59 -10.12
CA LEU A 98 -0.55 33.61 -10.17
C LEU A 98 0.79 33.08 -10.69
N ASP A 99 0.98 31.77 -10.76
CA ASP A 99 2.21 31.16 -11.27
C ASP A 99 2.22 31.17 -12.81
N PRO A 100 3.12 31.93 -13.47
CA PRO A 100 3.21 31.98 -14.93
C PRO A 100 3.60 30.65 -15.56
N THR A 101 4.05 29.66 -14.79
CA THR A 101 4.40 28.31 -15.27
C THR A 101 3.27 27.29 -15.02
N HIS A 102 2.18 27.67 -14.39
CA HIS A 102 1.06 26.79 -14.02
C HIS A 102 0.54 25.97 -15.21
N SER A 103 0.39 26.59 -16.38
CA SER A 103 -0.08 25.89 -17.59
C SER A 103 0.84 24.75 -18.05
N LEU A 104 2.11 24.76 -17.64
CA LEU A 104 3.15 23.80 -18.00
C LEU A 104 3.37 22.71 -16.94
N GLN A 105 2.61 22.73 -15.85
CA GLN A 105 2.76 21.77 -14.77
C GLN A 105 1.81 20.58 -14.95
N PHE A 106 2.28 19.43 -14.47
CA PHE A 106 1.51 18.17 -14.42
C PHE A 106 1.51 17.67 -12.98
N PRO A 107 0.65 18.23 -12.12
CA PRO A 107 0.73 18.04 -10.66
C PRO A 107 0.51 16.59 -10.23
N THR A 108 -0.33 15.83 -10.93
CA THR A 108 -0.51 14.40 -10.62
C THR A 108 0.74 13.60 -10.98
N VAL A 109 1.37 13.89 -12.14
CA VAL A 109 2.66 13.26 -12.53
C VAL A 109 3.75 13.58 -11.52
N GLU A 110 3.91 14.85 -11.13
CA GLU A 110 4.91 15.29 -10.16
C GLU A 110 4.71 14.61 -8.80
N ALA A 111 3.46 14.53 -8.33
CA ALA A 111 3.13 13.84 -7.08
C ALA A 111 3.46 12.35 -7.15
N ILE A 112 3.10 11.66 -8.24
CA ILE A 112 3.42 10.23 -8.43
C ILE A 112 4.93 10.01 -8.49
N CYS A 113 5.67 10.82 -9.24
CA CYS A 113 7.13 10.69 -9.38
C CYS A 113 7.89 10.98 -8.08
N SER A 114 7.30 11.75 -7.16
CA SER A 114 7.89 12.07 -5.85
C SER A 114 7.59 11.03 -4.76
N LEU A 115 6.74 10.03 -5.02
CA LEU A 115 6.38 9.02 -4.03
C LEU A 115 7.58 8.17 -3.63
N THR A 116 7.87 8.14 -2.33
CA THR A 116 8.72 7.13 -1.69
C THR A 116 7.86 5.92 -1.34
N SER A 117 7.58 5.09 -2.33
CA SER A 117 6.72 3.91 -2.17
C SER A 117 7.55 2.63 -2.06
N ALA A 118 7.00 1.62 -1.34
CA ALA A 118 7.53 0.26 -1.35
C ALA A 118 7.35 -0.44 -2.73
N PHE A 119 6.48 0.10 -3.57
CA PHE A 119 6.21 -0.35 -4.93
C PHE A 119 6.95 0.53 -5.93
N ALA A 120 7.51 -0.10 -6.96
CA ALA A 120 8.13 0.62 -8.06
C ALA A 120 7.08 1.46 -8.81
N ILE A 121 7.41 2.70 -9.13
CA ILE A 121 6.60 3.56 -9.99
C ILE A 121 6.73 3.04 -11.42
N THR A 122 5.64 2.44 -11.94
CA THR A 122 5.61 1.89 -13.30
C THR A 122 5.38 2.98 -14.35
N ASP A 123 5.76 2.70 -15.60
CA ASP A 123 5.49 3.60 -16.72
C ASP A 123 3.99 3.78 -16.96
N ASP A 124 3.20 2.72 -16.79
CA ASP A 124 1.75 2.76 -16.90
C ASP A 124 1.11 3.74 -15.91
N LEU A 125 1.61 3.77 -14.67
CA LEU A 125 1.14 4.70 -13.64
C LEU A 125 1.47 6.16 -13.99
N VAL A 126 2.66 6.41 -14.54
CA VAL A 126 3.06 7.76 -14.99
C VAL A 126 2.21 8.21 -16.17
N LEU A 127 1.94 7.32 -17.14
CA LEU A 127 1.05 7.61 -18.27
C LEU A 127 -0.40 7.84 -17.83
N ALA A 128 -0.90 7.08 -16.86
CA ALA A 128 -2.22 7.31 -16.29
C ALA A 128 -2.31 8.65 -15.54
N ALA A 129 -1.26 9.02 -14.79
CA ALA A 129 -1.18 10.33 -14.14
C ALA A 129 -1.18 11.48 -15.16
N PHE A 130 -0.45 11.31 -16.26
CA PHE A 130 -0.40 12.26 -17.37
C PHE A 130 -1.77 12.44 -18.03
N ALA A 131 -2.44 11.34 -18.39
CA ALA A 131 -3.78 11.37 -18.97
C ALA A 131 -4.78 12.03 -18.02
N LYS A 132 -4.65 11.77 -16.71
CA LYS A 132 -5.48 12.38 -15.69
C LYS A 132 -5.29 13.90 -15.62
N ASP A 133 -4.06 14.39 -15.62
CA ASP A 133 -3.79 15.84 -15.60
C ASP A 133 -4.34 16.57 -16.84
N ILE A 134 -4.38 15.88 -18.00
CA ILE A 134 -5.02 16.38 -19.21
C ILE A 134 -6.54 16.43 -19.04
N SER A 135 -7.14 15.33 -18.56
CA SER A 135 -8.59 15.23 -18.37
C SER A 135 -9.12 16.23 -17.33
N ASP A 136 -8.38 16.44 -16.25
CA ASP A 136 -8.72 17.39 -15.18
C ASP A 136 -8.73 18.86 -15.68
N SER A 137 -8.08 19.12 -16.80
CA SER A 137 -8.11 20.43 -17.50
C SER A 137 -9.20 20.50 -18.58
N GLY A 138 -10.06 19.49 -18.68
CA GLY A 138 -11.18 19.45 -19.62
C GLY A 138 -10.84 18.95 -21.02
N ALA A 139 -9.60 18.50 -21.27
CA ALA A 139 -9.18 17.92 -22.56
C ALA A 139 -9.28 16.38 -22.56
N ASP A 140 -9.12 15.74 -23.72
CA ASP A 140 -9.25 14.29 -23.87
C ASP A 140 -7.97 13.55 -23.49
N GLY A 141 -7.81 13.20 -22.21
CA GLY A 141 -6.66 12.44 -21.71
C GLY A 141 -6.56 11.02 -22.27
N GLN A 142 -7.68 10.35 -22.56
CA GLN A 142 -7.67 9.01 -23.16
C GLN A 142 -7.25 9.09 -24.64
N GLY A 143 -7.70 10.10 -25.35
CA GLY A 143 -7.25 10.39 -26.71
C GLY A 143 -5.74 10.65 -26.77
N ALA A 144 -5.19 11.38 -25.81
CA ALA A 144 -3.75 11.58 -25.69
C ALA A 144 -2.97 10.25 -25.58
N ILE A 145 -3.43 9.32 -24.72
CA ILE A 145 -2.82 7.98 -24.58
C ILE A 145 -2.94 7.17 -25.89
N SER A 146 -4.07 7.23 -26.56
CA SER A 146 -4.32 6.49 -27.80
C SER A 146 -3.35 6.91 -28.92
N ARG A 147 -2.86 8.18 -28.91
CA ARG A 147 -1.88 8.69 -29.89
C ARG A 147 -0.48 8.14 -29.68
N LEU A 148 -0.15 7.70 -28.47
CA LEU A 148 1.21 7.24 -28.14
C LEU A 148 1.60 5.91 -28.81
N GLY A 149 0.68 5.25 -29.53
CA GLY A 149 0.96 4.00 -30.22
C GLY A 149 1.46 2.90 -29.28
N LEU A 150 0.98 2.90 -28.04
CA LEU A 150 1.34 1.90 -27.03
C LEU A 150 0.90 0.51 -27.48
N ASP A 151 1.61 -0.50 -27.03
CA ASP A 151 1.14 -1.87 -27.18
C ASP A 151 -0.19 -2.09 -26.44
N LEU A 152 -0.92 -3.14 -26.85
CA LEU A 152 -2.25 -3.42 -26.33
C LEU A 152 -2.26 -3.67 -24.83
N SER A 153 -1.21 -4.27 -24.27
CA SER A 153 -1.07 -4.57 -22.84
C SER A 153 -0.94 -3.29 -22.03
N THR A 154 -0.01 -2.43 -22.41
CA THR A 154 0.24 -1.13 -21.78
C THR A 154 -0.97 -0.21 -21.89
N SER A 155 -1.58 -0.12 -23.08
CA SER A 155 -2.82 0.67 -23.26
C SER A 155 -3.93 0.21 -22.33
N LYS A 156 -4.15 -1.11 -22.24
CA LYS A 156 -5.15 -1.69 -21.34
C LYS A 156 -4.84 -1.41 -19.87
N SER A 157 -3.57 -1.53 -19.47
CA SER A 157 -3.14 -1.24 -18.11
C SER A 157 -3.40 0.21 -17.72
N VAL A 158 -3.05 1.17 -18.58
CA VAL A 158 -3.29 2.60 -18.36
C VAL A 158 -4.78 2.91 -18.24
N LEU A 159 -5.61 2.36 -19.12
CA LEU A 159 -7.07 2.54 -19.06
C LEU A 159 -7.65 1.94 -17.78
N MET A 160 -7.20 0.76 -17.37
CA MET A 160 -7.65 0.14 -16.10
C MET A 160 -7.25 0.98 -14.88
N LEU A 161 -6.09 1.64 -14.89
CA LEU A 161 -5.68 2.57 -13.83
C LEU A 161 -6.58 3.80 -13.78
N LEU A 162 -6.93 4.37 -14.92
CA LEU A 162 -7.84 5.52 -15.01
C LEU A 162 -9.24 5.16 -14.51
N ASP A 163 -9.82 4.08 -15.05
CA ASP A 163 -11.15 3.61 -14.67
C ASP A 163 -11.20 3.20 -13.19
N GLY A 164 -10.21 2.44 -12.71
CA GLY A 164 -10.13 2.01 -11.33
C GLY A 164 -9.95 3.17 -10.34
N SER A 165 -9.13 4.16 -10.69
CA SER A 165 -8.95 5.35 -9.87
C SER A 165 -10.23 6.19 -9.80
N GLN A 166 -10.94 6.35 -10.92
CA GLN A 166 -12.22 7.06 -10.94
C GLN A 166 -13.29 6.31 -10.14
N LEU A 167 -13.34 4.99 -10.23
CA LEU A 167 -14.23 4.14 -9.44
C LEU A 167 -13.98 4.33 -7.94
N LEU A 168 -12.73 4.22 -7.48
CA LEU A 168 -12.37 4.42 -6.06
C LEU A 168 -12.71 5.83 -5.60
N ARG A 169 -12.42 6.85 -6.41
CA ARG A 169 -12.74 8.24 -6.10
C ARG A 169 -14.25 8.45 -5.92
N ASN A 170 -15.07 7.95 -6.85
CA ASN A 170 -16.51 8.08 -6.78
C ASN A 170 -17.10 7.43 -5.52
N ILE A 171 -16.55 6.28 -5.12
CA ILE A 171 -16.97 5.57 -3.90
C ILE A 171 -16.70 6.43 -2.67
N VAL A 172 -15.48 6.95 -2.51
CA VAL A 172 -15.12 7.72 -1.30
C VAL A 172 -15.72 9.12 -1.26
N GLN A 173 -16.21 9.63 -2.40
CA GLN A 173 -16.93 10.90 -2.48
C GLN A 173 -18.46 10.74 -2.38
N SER A 174 -18.97 9.50 -2.38
CA SER A 174 -20.41 9.25 -2.24
C SER A 174 -20.90 9.52 -0.81
N GLU A 175 -22.05 10.18 -0.69
CA GLU A 175 -22.71 10.43 0.60
C GLU A 175 -24.14 9.86 0.55
N PRO A 176 -24.52 8.95 1.48
CA PRO A 176 -23.68 8.32 2.50
C PRO A 176 -22.70 7.28 1.91
N LEU A 177 -21.53 7.14 2.52
CA LEU A 177 -20.56 6.13 2.13
C LEU A 177 -21.15 4.74 2.41
N GLN A 178 -21.45 3.98 1.37
CA GLN A 178 -21.99 2.62 1.48
C GLN A 178 -20.99 1.62 0.89
N ILE A 179 -20.18 1.04 1.76
CA ILE A 179 -19.27 -0.04 1.40
C ILE A 179 -19.98 -1.35 1.70
N THR A 180 -20.36 -2.07 0.66
CA THR A 180 -21.00 -3.39 0.79
C THR A 180 -20.05 -4.49 0.32
N PRO A 181 -20.14 -5.73 0.83
CA PRO A 181 -19.34 -6.86 0.35
C PRO A 181 -19.47 -7.08 -1.16
N ARG A 182 -20.67 -6.85 -1.70
CA ARG A 182 -20.92 -6.93 -3.16
C ARG A 182 -20.12 -5.90 -3.94
N LEU A 183 -20.04 -4.65 -3.44
CA LEU A 183 -19.26 -3.59 -4.07
C LEU A 183 -17.76 -3.91 -4.04
N LEU A 184 -17.25 -4.39 -2.89
CA LEU A 184 -15.86 -4.81 -2.74
C LEU A 184 -15.51 -5.94 -3.72
N SER A 185 -16.40 -6.94 -3.84
CA SER A 185 -16.25 -8.03 -4.82
C SER A 185 -16.24 -7.53 -6.26
N GLN A 186 -17.09 -6.54 -6.59
CA GLN A 186 -17.11 -5.94 -7.93
C GLN A 186 -15.80 -5.22 -8.24
N ILE A 187 -15.27 -4.44 -7.28
CA ILE A 187 -13.99 -3.75 -7.43
C ILE A 187 -12.85 -4.77 -7.58
N ALA A 188 -12.82 -5.79 -6.71
CA ALA A 188 -11.80 -6.84 -6.76
C ALA A 188 -11.84 -7.61 -8.10
N ASN A 189 -13.02 -7.93 -8.61
CA ASN A 189 -13.19 -8.59 -9.90
C ASN A 189 -12.82 -7.69 -11.08
N HIS A 190 -12.96 -6.38 -10.95
CA HIS A 190 -12.57 -5.41 -11.97
C HIS A 190 -11.04 -5.25 -12.01
N LEU A 191 -10.41 -5.02 -10.86
CA LEU A 191 -8.99 -4.73 -10.76
C LEU A 191 -8.10 -5.98 -10.73
N LYS A 192 -8.56 -7.09 -10.16
CA LYS A 192 -7.93 -8.45 -10.15
C LYS A 192 -6.50 -8.53 -9.61
N ASN A 193 -5.85 -7.43 -9.29
CA ASN A 193 -4.45 -7.38 -8.91
C ASN A 193 -4.22 -6.38 -7.76
N PRO A 194 -3.69 -6.83 -6.60
CA PRO A 194 -3.40 -5.94 -5.47
C PRO A 194 -2.47 -4.77 -5.80
N GLN A 195 -1.51 -4.97 -6.71
CA GLN A 195 -0.63 -3.89 -7.17
C GLN A 195 -1.41 -2.82 -7.93
N LEU A 196 -2.35 -3.23 -8.80
CA LEU A 196 -3.20 -2.30 -9.55
C LEU A 196 -4.12 -1.50 -8.60
N VAL A 197 -4.68 -2.14 -7.57
CA VAL A 197 -5.49 -1.47 -6.53
C VAL A 197 -4.67 -0.39 -5.83
N GLU A 198 -3.42 -0.70 -5.45
CA GLU A 198 -2.52 0.27 -4.80
C GLU A 198 -2.14 1.41 -5.74
N GLN A 199 -1.88 1.14 -7.02
CA GLN A 199 -1.60 2.17 -8.02
C GLN A 199 -2.82 3.09 -8.26
N CYS A 200 -4.02 2.54 -8.29
CA CYS A 200 -5.26 3.32 -8.34
C CYS A 200 -5.39 4.23 -7.11
N ARG A 201 -5.10 3.72 -5.91
CA ARG A 201 -5.08 4.53 -4.69
C ARG A 201 -4.07 5.68 -4.78
N GLN A 202 -2.85 5.40 -5.25
CA GLN A 202 -1.81 6.42 -5.43
C GLN A 202 -2.28 7.52 -6.39
N LEU A 203 -2.93 7.13 -7.50
CA LEU A 203 -3.45 8.07 -8.49
C LEU A 203 -4.59 8.95 -7.92
N VAL A 204 -5.45 8.39 -7.07
CA VAL A 204 -6.52 9.14 -6.38
C VAL A 204 -5.93 10.12 -5.35
N SER A 205 -4.93 9.67 -4.58
CA SER A 205 -4.34 10.48 -3.50
C SER A 205 -3.35 11.54 -4.00
N ALA A 206 -2.85 11.43 -5.24
CA ALA A 206 -1.82 12.32 -5.80
C ALA A 206 -2.23 13.80 -5.80
N ARG A 207 -3.51 14.10 -5.97
CA ARG A 207 -4.02 15.49 -6.05
C ARG A 207 -4.22 16.17 -4.71
N GLN A 208 -4.20 15.41 -3.61
CA GLN A 208 -4.43 15.93 -2.25
C GLN A 208 -5.75 16.74 -2.08
N ASP A 209 -6.74 16.50 -2.95
CA ASP A 209 -8.05 17.17 -2.97
C ASP A 209 -9.12 16.43 -2.16
N LEU A 210 -8.78 15.29 -1.57
CA LEU A 210 -9.63 14.55 -0.65
C LEU A 210 -9.52 15.09 0.77
N SER A 211 -10.64 15.19 1.47
CA SER A 211 -10.66 15.47 2.90
C SER A 211 -9.95 14.37 3.71
N ALA A 212 -9.59 14.64 4.95
CA ALA A 212 -8.98 13.65 5.84
C ALA A 212 -9.88 12.40 6.01
N THR A 213 -11.19 12.60 6.12
CA THR A 213 -12.18 11.53 6.22
C THR A 213 -12.24 10.68 4.95
N GLN A 214 -12.24 11.33 3.78
CA GLN A 214 -12.24 10.63 2.48
C GLN A 214 -10.95 9.85 2.23
N ASN A 215 -9.79 10.40 2.65
CA ASN A 215 -8.52 9.67 2.58
C ASN A 215 -8.52 8.42 3.49
N LEU A 216 -9.08 8.53 4.69
CA LEU A 216 -9.22 7.39 5.59
C LEU A 216 -10.16 6.33 4.99
N ALA A 217 -11.28 6.76 4.42
CA ALA A 217 -12.21 5.87 3.72
C ALA A 217 -11.54 5.18 2.51
N LEU A 218 -10.73 5.90 1.73
CA LEU A 218 -9.97 5.35 0.61
C LEU A 218 -9.01 4.24 1.08
N LEU A 219 -8.29 4.48 2.17
CA LEU A 219 -7.40 3.46 2.77
C LEU A 219 -8.19 2.22 3.20
N GLY A 220 -9.36 2.41 3.83
CA GLY A 220 -10.26 1.33 4.25
C GLY A 220 -10.72 0.50 3.05
N VAL A 221 -11.31 1.14 2.03
CA VAL A 221 -11.79 0.46 0.80
C VAL A 221 -10.67 -0.32 0.12
N VAL A 222 -9.49 0.27 0.00
CA VAL A 222 -8.33 -0.39 -0.64
C VAL A 222 -7.89 -1.62 0.15
N ALA A 223 -7.83 -1.54 1.48
CA ALA A 223 -7.49 -2.68 2.31
C ALA A 223 -8.54 -3.80 2.22
N ASP A 224 -9.83 -3.46 2.27
CA ASP A 224 -10.93 -4.41 2.13
C ASP A 224 -10.88 -5.10 0.75
N VAL A 225 -10.63 -4.36 -0.34
CA VAL A 225 -10.47 -4.94 -1.69
C VAL A 225 -9.24 -5.84 -1.77
N GLN A 226 -8.13 -5.46 -1.15
CA GLN A 226 -6.92 -6.29 -1.09
C GLN A 226 -7.17 -7.58 -0.30
N GLU A 227 -7.95 -7.52 0.78
CA GLU A 227 -8.35 -8.68 1.55
C GLU A 227 -9.24 -9.62 0.73
N VAL A 228 -10.22 -9.08 -0.01
CA VAL A 228 -11.04 -9.86 -0.95
C VAL A 228 -10.19 -10.53 -2.02
N LEU A 229 -9.20 -9.85 -2.56
CA LEU A 229 -8.28 -10.43 -3.56
C LEU A 229 -7.36 -11.50 -2.96
N ALA A 230 -6.99 -11.36 -1.70
CA ALA A 230 -6.18 -12.35 -0.99
C ALA A 230 -6.98 -13.60 -0.61
N HIS A 231 -8.27 -13.42 -0.32
CA HIS A 231 -9.17 -14.44 0.21
C HIS A 231 -10.48 -14.49 -0.59
N PRO A 232 -10.45 -14.89 -1.87
CA PRO A 232 -11.65 -14.93 -2.71
C PRO A 232 -12.76 -15.83 -2.14
N ASP A 233 -12.41 -16.84 -1.34
CA ASP A 233 -13.36 -17.74 -0.69
C ASP A 233 -14.17 -17.05 0.43
N LEU A 234 -13.66 -15.97 1.02
CA LEU A 234 -14.41 -15.14 1.98
C LEU A 234 -15.50 -14.29 1.31
N VAL A 235 -15.46 -14.19 0.00
CA VAL A 235 -16.42 -13.45 -0.83
C VAL A 235 -17.56 -14.37 -1.31
N ASP A 236 -17.40 -15.67 -1.16
CA ASP A 236 -18.46 -16.63 -1.47
C ASP A 236 -19.64 -16.42 -0.50
N SER A 237 -20.86 -16.56 -1.02
CA SER A 237 -22.10 -16.02 -0.45
C SER A 237 -22.35 -16.36 1.03
N GLU A 238 -21.87 -17.50 1.52
CA GLU A 238 -22.10 -17.94 2.90
C GLU A 238 -21.14 -17.30 3.91
N SER A 239 -19.86 -17.17 3.58
CA SER A 239 -18.85 -16.57 4.46
C SER A 239 -19.07 -15.07 4.62
N ASN A 240 -19.44 -14.37 3.55
CA ASN A 240 -19.82 -12.96 3.59
C ASN A 240 -21.04 -12.71 4.47
N THR A 241 -22.05 -13.59 4.38
CA THR A 241 -23.25 -13.47 5.20
C THR A 241 -22.94 -13.62 6.69
N LEU A 242 -21.96 -14.48 7.05
CA LEU A 242 -21.54 -14.67 8.44
C LEU A 242 -20.74 -13.47 8.97
N VAL A 243 -19.77 -12.96 8.19
CA VAL A 243 -19.01 -11.74 8.57
C VAL A 243 -19.97 -10.57 8.74
N GLU A 244 -20.81 -10.32 7.74
CA GLU A 244 -21.78 -9.23 7.78
C GLU A 244 -22.76 -9.36 8.97
N SER A 245 -23.29 -10.55 9.23
CA SER A 245 -24.16 -10.81 10.37
C SER A 245 -23.46 -10.52 11.70
N ARG A 246 -22.18 -10.90 11.85
CA ARG A 246 -21.42 -10.62 13.07
C ARG A 246 -21.11 -9.15 13.24
N LEU A 247 -20.68 -8.48 12.17
CA LEU A 247 -20.44 -7.04 12.21
C LEU A 247 -21.73 -6.28 12.54
N GLN A 248 -22.85 -6.59 11.90
CA GLN A 248 -24.15 -5.97 12.18
C GLN A 248 -24.59 -6.21 13.63
N ALA A 249 -24.41 -7.42 14.15
CA ALA A 249 -24.69 -7.72 15.54
C ALA A 249 -23.80 -6.91 16.51
N ALA A 250 -22.52 -6.71 16.18
CA ALA A 250 -21.62 -5.87 16.96
C ALA A 250 -22.00 -4.37 16.86
N LEU A 251 -22.35 -3.89 15.67
CA LEU A 251 -22.80 -2.52 15.43
C LEU A 251 -24.11 -2.18 16.18
N ALA A 252 -24.98 -3.16 16.39
CA ALA A 252 -26.21 -2.99 17.17
C ALA A 252 -25.95 -2.75 18.67
N LEU A 253 -24.75 -3.07 19.17
CA LEU A 253 -24.37 -2.91 20.58
C LEU A 253 -23.86 -1.51 20.92
N THR A 254 -23.64 -0.64 19.94
CA THR A 254 -23.08 0.71 20.15
C THR A 254 -23.70 1.74 19.21
N SER A 255 -23.83 2.98 19.72
CA SER A 255 -24.21 4.16 18.93
C SER A 255 -23.02 5.11 18.70
N ASP A 256 -21.84 4.84 19.27
CA ASP A 256 -20.65 5.67 19.10
C ASP A 256 -20.11 5.51 17.67
N GLU A 257 -19.99 6.62 16.96
CA GLU A 257 -19.64 6.64 15.53
C GLU A 257 -18.18 6.15 15.28
N ALA A 258 -17.24 6.51 16.16
CA ALA A 258 -15.86 6.07 16.04
C ALA A 258 -15.72 4.56 16.26
N ILE A 259 -16.42 4.04 17.27
CA ILE A 259 -16.46 2.60 17.55
C ILE A 259 -17.14 1.84 16.41
N ARG A 260 -18.24 2.36 15.88
CA ARG A 260 -18.93 1.78 14.72
C ARG A 260 -18.02 1.73 13.50
N ALA A 261 -17.28 2.81 13.21
CA ALA A 261 -16.32 2.83 12.12
C ALA A 261 -15.22 1.77 12.32
N ARG A 262 -14.70 1.61 13.56
CA ARG A 262 -13.70 0.60 13.88
C ARG A 262 -14.20 -0.83 13.65
N ILE A 263 -15.44 -1.13 14.05
CA ILE A 263 -16.07 -2.43 13.83
C ILE A 263 -16.31 -2.66 12.34
N THR A 264 -16.83 -1.68 11.61
CA THR A 264 -17.14 -1.81 10.17
C THR A 264 -15.90 -2.16 9.36
N HIS A 265 -14.74 -1.62 9.71
CA HIS A 265 -13.47 -1.86 9.02
C HIS A 265 -12.60 -2.94 9.68
N ALA A 266 -13.19 -3.80 10.52
CA ALA A 266 -12.48 -4.93 11.11
C ALA A 266 -12.10 -5.95 10.01
N PRO A 267 -10.87 -6.53 10.04
CA PRO A 267 -10.49 -7.58 9.10
C PRO A 267 -11.49 -8.75 9.11
N ALA A 268 -11.88 -9.27 7.94
CA ALA A 268 -12.93 -10.28 7.83
C ALA A 268 -12.57 -11.59 8.55
N SER A 269 -11.32 -12.04 8.45
CA SER A 269 -10.81 -13.23 9.15
C SER A 269 -10.92 -13.07 10.68
N TYR A 270 -10.53 -11.89 11.18
CA TYR A 270 -10.65 -11.54 12.60
C TYR A 270 -12.13 -11.46 13.03
N ALA A 271 -13.02 -10.87 12.22
CA ALA A 271 -14.44 -10.80 12.53
C ALA A 271 -15.11 -12.19 12.60
N LEU A 272 -14.62 -13.17 11.82
CA LEU A 272 -15.12 -14.55 11.85
C LEU A 272 -14.75 -15.30 13.14
N THR A 273 -13.60 -15.00 13.74
CA THR A 273 -13.09 -15.73 14.93
C THR A 273 -13.60 -15.16 16.24
N HIS A 274 -14.21 -13.93 16.22
CA HIS A 274 -14.64 -13.23 17.42
C HIS A 274 -16.19 -13.10 17.49
N THR A 275 -16.71 -13.10 18.71
CA THR A 275 -18.14 -12.81 18.97
C THR A 275 -18.43 -11.32 18.80
N PRO A 276 -19.69 -10.92 18.51
CA PRO A 276 -20.06 -9.51 18.40
C PRO A 276 -19.69 -8.67 19.63
N LYS A 277 -19.78 -9.26 20.83
CA LYS A 277 -19.38 -8.59 22.07
C LYS A 277 -17.85 -8.37 22.12
N GLN A 278 -17.06 -9.37 21.74
CA GLN A 278 -15.60 -9.23 21.70
C GLN A 278 -15.19 -8.17 20.67
N LEU A 279 -15.82 -8.13 19.48
CA LEU A 279 -15.57 -7.09 18.48
C LEU A 279 -15.83 -5.69 19.05
N LEU A 280 -16.89 -5.51 19.83
CA LEU A 280 -17.16 -4.24 20.52
C LEU A 280 -16.10 -3.93 21.59
N ASP A 281 -15.79 -4.88 22.47
CA ASP A 281 -14.83 -4.70 23.57
C ASP A 281 -13.44 -4.36 23.00
N HIS A 282 -13.04 -5.00 21.90
CA HIS A 282 -11.79 -4.74 21.20
C HIS A 282 -11.80 -3.37 20.50
N ALA A 283 -12.91 -2.99 19.87
CA ALA A 283 -13.03 -1.67 19.25
C ALA A 283 -12.93 -0.54 20.29
N LEU A 284 -13.54 -0.72 21.48
CA LEU A 284 -13.41 0.20 22.60
C LEU A 284 -11.97 0.29 23.13
N LEU A 285 -11.21 -0.80 23.08
CA LEU A 285 -9.80 -0.79 23.46
C LEU A 285 -8.94 -0.06 22.44
N VAL A 286 -9.26 -0.21 21.15
CA VAL A 286 -8.51 0.42 20.04
C VAL A 286 -8.85 1.90 19.90
N GLU A 287 -10.10 2.34 20.17
CA GLU A 287 -10.51 3.73 20.03
C GLU A 287 -10.43 4.53 21.35
N PRO A 288 -10.02 5.81 21.28
CA PRO A 288 -9.31 6.47 20.16
C PRO A 288 -7.96 5.83 19.93
N MET A 289 -7.49 5.72 18.66
CA MET A 289 -6.24 5.03 18.35
C MET A 289 -5.07 5.51 19.22
N PRO A 290 -4.27 4.62 19.83
CA PRO A 290 -3.12 5.00 20.63
C PRO A 290 -2.09 5.85 19.85
N ARG A 291 -1.39 6.75 20.53
CA ARG A 291 -0.29 7.51 19.92
C ARG A 291 0.88 6.58 19.58
N SER A 292 1.71 7.00 18.65
CA SER A 292 2.92 6.23 18.32
C SER A 292 3.82 6.09 19.55
N GLY A 293 4.12 4.83 19.89
CA GLY A 293 4.90 4.49 21.08
C GLY A 293 4.08 4.26 22.36
N ASP A 294 2.76 4.45 22.30
CA ASP A 294 1.85 4.16 23.41
C ASP A 294 1.06 2.87 23.13
N ALA A 295 0.55 2.26 24.20
CA ALA A 295 -0.33 1.11 24.12
C ALA A 295 -1.43 1.19 25.20
N ARG A 296 -2.58 0.59 24.91
CA ARG A 296 -3.61 0.30 25.93
C ARG A 296 -3.70 -1.19 26.12
N ILE A 297 -3.88 -1.61 27.37
CA ILE A 297 -3.81 -3.02 27.76
C ILE A 297 -5.01 -3.36 28.61
N VAL A 298 -5.60 -4.52 28.31
CA VAL A 298 -6.63 -5.17 29.14
C VAL A 298 -6.16 -6.58 29.37
N ILE A 299 -6.27 -7.03 30.62
CA ILE A 299 -5.96 -8.40 31.05
C ILE A 299 -7.24 -9.03 31.55
N LEU A 300 -7.57 -10.19 31.00
CA LEU A 300 -8.78 -10.94 31.32
C LEU A 300 -8.43 -12.37 31.74
N PRO A 301 -9.16 -12.97 32.70
CA PRO A 301 -8.99 -14.38 33.01
C PRO A 301 -9.52 -15.22 31.84
N THR A 302 -8.92 -16.40 31.67
CA THR A 302 -9.46 -17.44 30.77
C THR A 302 -10.26 -18.47 31.60
N GLN A 303 -10.70 -19.55 30.96
CA GLN A 303 -11.31 -20.68 31.70
C GLN A 303 -10.29 -21.50 32.50
N SER A 304 -8.99 -21.37 32.16
CA SER A 304 -7.90 -22.02 32.90
C SER A 304 -7.39 -21.09 33.99
N THR A 305 -7.12 -21.64 35.18
CA THR A 305 -6.70 -20.85 36.34
C THR A 305 -5.31 -20.25 36.25
N ASP A 306 -4.48 -20.74 35.35
CA ASP A 306 -3.10 -20.32 35.12
C ASP A 306 -2.87 -19.63 33.76
N GLN A 307 -3.96 -19.29 33.06
CA GLN A 307 -3.90 -18.63 31.76
C GLN A 307 -4.66 -17.31 31.75
N TRP A 308 -4.08 -16.32 31.13
CA TRP A 308 -4.59 -14.96 31.06
C TRP A 308 -4.61 -14.47 29.60
N LEU A 309 -5.65 -13.74 29.25
CA LEU A 309 -5.76 -13.08 27.97
C LEU A 309 -5.27 -11.64 28.12
N VAL A 310 -4.22 -11.29 27.40
CA VAL A 310 -3.61 -9.95 27.39
C VAL A 310 -3.85 -9.31 26.04
N ASN A 311 -4.80 -8.37 26.00
CA ASN A 311 -5.15 -7.61 24.80
C ASN A 311 -4.36 -6.30 24.80
N ILE A 312 -3.61 -6.03 23.74
CA ILE A 312 -2.76 -4.85 23.60
C ILE A 312 -3.15 -4.11 22.33
N ALA A 313 -3.76 -2.93 22.49
CA ALA A 313 -4.01 -2.01 21.37
C ALA A 313 -2.84 -1.05 21.23
N SER A 314 -2.32 -0.93 20.02
CA SER A 314 -1.19 -0.06 19.69
C SER A 314 -1.26 0.44 18.25
N ARG A 315 -0.21 1.10 17.79
CA ARG A 315 -0.06 1.49 16.39
C ARG A 315 0.97 0.61 15.69
N ASP A 316 0.67 0.24 14.43
CA ASP A 316 1.57 -0.59 13.63
C ASP A 316 2.96 0.04 13.49
N ARG A 317 3.93 -0.82 13.62
CA ARG A 317 5.35 -0.49 13.48
C ARG A 317 6.19 -1.73 13.23
N SER A 318 7.37 -1.53 12.67
CA SER A 318 8.30 -2.61 12.41
C SER A 318 8.62 -3.41 13.67
N ALA A 319 8.49 -4.74 13.56
CA ALA A 319 8.76 -5.71 14.61
C ALA A 319 7.90 -5.52 15.88
N LEU A 320 6.64 -5.07 15.73
CA LEU A 320 5.72 -4.85 16.86
C LEU A 320 5.57 -6.11 17.70
N LEU A 321 5.21 -7.24 17.10
CA LEU A 321 5.04 -8.51 17.80
C LEU A 321 6.30 -8.94 18.56
N ALA A 322 7.49 -8.72 17.99
CA ALA A 322 8.76 -9.02 18.66
C ALA A 322 8.99 -8.13 19.88
N ARG A 323 8.52 -6.89 19.86
CA ARG A 323 8.60 -5.96 20.98
C ARG A 323 7.65 -6.36 22.11
N LEU A 324 6.41 -6.69 21.75
CA LEU A 324 5.37 -7.07 22.71
C LEU A 324 5.68 -8.42 23.35
N SER A 325 6.04 -9.44 22.55
CA SER A 325 6.45 -10.75 23.11
C SER A 325 7.70 -10.65 23.98
N GLY A 326 8.66 -9.78 23.62
CA GLY A 326 9.83 -9.51 24.46
C GLY A 326 9.49 -8.81 25.77
N ALA A 327 8.51 -7.91 25.78
CA ALA A 327 8.02 -7.25 26.98
C ALA A 327 7.34 -8.26 27.92
N LEU A 328 6.46 -9.12 27.39
CA LEU A 328 5.77 -10.17 28.17
C LEU A 328 6.78 -11.17 28.75
N SER A 329 7.75 -11.62 27.95
CA SER A 329 8.82 -12.53 28.41
C SER A 329 9.71 -11.91 29.50
N SER A 330 9.89 -10.58 29.52
CA SER A 330 10.67 -9.90 30.58
C SER A 330 9.97 -9.90 31.95
N LEU A 331 8.70 -10.29 32.00
CA LEU A 331 7.88 -10.44 33.20
C LEU A 331 7.58 -11.92 33.54
N ASP A 332 8.34 -12.83 32.94
CA ASP A 332 8.16 -14.28 33.06
C ASP A 332 6.75 -14.76 32.63
N LEU A 333 6.07 -14.00 31.75
CA LEU A 333 4.84 -14.41 31.12
C LEU A 333 5.14 -15.26 29.89
N SER A 334 4.76 -16.54 29.97
CA SER A 334 4.96 -17.47 28.84
C SER A 334 3.83 -17.32 27.84
N VAL A 335 4.14 -16.87 26.62
CA VAL A 335 3.15 -16.74 25.56
C VAL A 335 2.79 -18.12 25.01
N ILE A 336 1.50 -18.46 25.03
CA ILE A 336 0.96 -19.71 24.46
C ILE A 336 0.44 -19.46 23.04
N THR A 337 -0.36 -18.39 22.86
CA THR A 337 -0.89 -17.98 21.55
C THR A 337 -0.77 -16.49 21.37
N ALA A 338 -0.68 -16.05 20.13
CA ALA A 338 -0.81 -14.66 19.73
C ALA A 338 -1.68 -14.57 18.49
N GLU A 339 -2.66 -13.67 18.50
CA GLU A 339 -3.49 -13.30 17.35
C GLU A 339 -3.32 -11.81 17.09
N ILE A 340 -3.22 -11.42 15.84
CA ILE A 340 -2.93 -10.05 15.43
C ILE A 340 -4.00 -9.56 14.46
N ALA A 341 -4.70 -8.50 14.82
CA ALA A 341 -5.60 -7.78 13.92
C ALA A 341 -5.01 -6.40 13.60
N THR A 342 -4.84 -6.10 12.31
CA THR A 342 -4.31 -4.83 11.84
C THR A 342 -5.35 -4.15 10.95
N TRP A 343 -5.74 -2.93 11.31
CA TRP A 343 -6.63 -2.09 10.51
C TRP A 343 -5.85 -1.26 9.48
N ALA A 344 -6.53 -0.85 8.43
CA ALA A 344 -5.95 -0.09 7.33
C ALA A 344 -5.31 1.26 7.75
N ASP A 345 -5.80 1.87 8.83
CA ASP A 345 -5.28 3.11 9.39
C ASP A 345 -4.04 2.93 10.25
N GLY A 346 -3.56 1.68 10.38
CA GLY A 346 -2.40 1.31 11.18
C GLY A 346 -2.69 1.10 12.66
N ALA A 347 -3.97 0.99 13.08
CA ALA A 347 -4.28 0.48 14.39
C ALA A 347 -4.02 -1.03 14.45
N VAL A 348 -3.50 -1.50 15.56
CA VAL A 348 -3.21 -2.93 15.78
C VAL A 348 -3.77 -3.36 17.12
N LEU A 349 -4.38 -4.53 17.12
CA LEU A 349 -4.75 -5.27 18.33
C LEU A 349 -4.00 -6.60 18.34
N ASP A 350 -3.11 -6.76 19.30
CA ASP A 350 -2.44 -8.02 19.60
C ASP A 350 -3.13 -8.68 20.79
N ILE A 351 -3.56 -9.92 20.61
CA ILE A 351 -4.28 -10.72 21.60
C ILE A 351 -3.38 -11.89 22.01
N PHE A 352 -2.83 -11.85 23.21
CA PHE A 352 -1.94 -12.90 23.73
C PHE A 352 -2.68 -13.75 24.74
N THR A 353 -2.61 -15.08 24.62
CA THR A 353 -2.84 -15.97 25.74
C THR A 353 -1.50 -16.25 26.39
N VAL A 354 -1.37 -15.91 27.67
CA VAL A 354 -0.16 -16.13 28.45
C VAL A 354 -0.38 -17.08 29.59
N GLN A 355 0.61 -17.89 29.92
CA GLN A 355 0.61 -18.73 31.10
C GLN A 355 1.33 -18.03 32.25
N SER A 356 0.65 -17.93 33.38
CA SER A 356 1.19 -17.39 34.64
C SER A 356 0.37 -17.95 35.82
N ALA A 357 1.07 -18.47 36.83
CA ALA A 357 0.44 -18.97 38.06
C ALA A 357 -0.22 -17.85 38.89
N VAL A 358 0.12 -16.60 38.62
CA VAL A 358 -0.40 -15.43 39.33
C VAL A 358 -0.93 -14.45 38.30
N GLU A 359 -2.01 -13.75 38.64
CA GLU A 359 -2.56 -12.70 37.77
C GLU A 359 -1.51 -11.65 37.40
N PRO A 360 -1.27 -11.43 36.10
CA PRO A 360 -0.32 -10.43 35.66
C PRO A 360 -0.76 -9.02 36.09
N ARG A 361 0.11 -8.28 36.73
CA ARG A 361 -0.19 -6.90 37.15
C ARG A 361 -0.21 -5.98 35.93
N ILE A 362 -1.36 -5.38 35.63
CA ILE A 362 -1.56 -4.51 34.46
C ILE A 362 -0.53 -3.37 34.41
N GLY A 363 -0.17 -2.76 35.54
CA GLY A 363 0.85 -1.71 35.59
C GLY A 363 2.23 -2.21 35.17
N ALA A 364 2.64 -3.41 35.63
CA ALA A 364 3.92 -3.99 35.26
C ALA A 364 3.98 -4.33 33.75
N VAL A 365 2.87 -4.87 33.20
CA VAL A 365 2.75 -5.19 31.78
C VAL A 365 2.78 -3.88 30.97
N SER A 366 2.03 -2.86 31.39
CA SER A 366 2.02 -1.55 30.75
C SER A 366 3.41 -0.93 30.68
N ASP A 367 4.15 -0.90 31.81
CA ASP A 367 5.49 -0.34 31.87
C ASP A 367 6.49 -1.10 31.01
N ALA A 368 6.39 -2.43 30.96
CA ALA A 368 7.26 -3.26 30.13
C ALA A 368 6.98 -3.05 28.63
N VAL A 369 5.71 -3.02 28.23
CA VAL A 369 5.27 -2.74 26.86
C VAL A 369 5.71 -1.34 26.44
N GLN A 370 5.45 -0.32 27.25
CA GLN A 370 5.82 1.06 26.98
C GLN A 370 7.34 1.20 26.75
N ARG A 371 8.16 0.64 27.64
CA ARG A 371 9.64 0.63 27.48
C ARG A 371 10.06 -0.05 26.20
N SER A 372 9.43 -1.17 25.84
CA SER A 372 9.75 -1.93 24.63
C SER A 372 9.33 -1.17 23.37
N LEU A 373 8.21 -0.47 23.38
CA LEU A 373 7.75 0.36 22.28
C LEU A 373 8.63 1.59 22.09
N GLN A 374 9.14 2.20 23.14
CA GLN A 374 10.01 3.38 23.08
C GLN A 374 11.47 3.04 22.74
N ALA A 375 11.89 1.79 22.87
CA ALA A 375 13.25 1.36 22.55
C ALA A 375 13.56 1.58 21.06
N ARG A 376 14.74 2.14 20.73
CA ARG A 376 15.15 2.40 19.33
C ARG A 376 15.32 1.11 18.53
N ASN A 377 15.89 0.07 19.12
CA ASN A 377 16.18 -1.20 18.46
C ASN A 377 15.61 -2.39 19.24
N VAL A 378 15.12 -3.40 18.51
CA VAL A 378 14.83 -4.71 19.09
C VAL A 378 16.18 -5.42 19.30
N LYS A 379 16.53 -5.70 20.55
CA LYS A 379 17.72 -6.50 20.85
C LYS A 379 17.43 -7.93 20.39
N THR A 380 18.06 -8.38 19.32
CA THR A 380 18.08 -9.79 18.92
C THR A 380 19.33 -10.44 19.51
N SER A 381 19.23 -11.68 19.97
CA SER A 381 20.41 -12.43 20.42
C SER A 381 21.21 -12.87 19.20
N SER A 382 22.53 -12.62 19.24
CA SER A 382 23.45 -13.04 18.17
C SER A 382 23.98 -14.45 18.44
N GLY A 383 23.16 -15.49 18.26
CA GLY A 383 23.59 -16.89 18.35
C GLY A 383 23.19 -17.64 17.07
N ALA A 384 24.09 -18.45 16.53
CA ALA A 384 23.74 -19.41 15.48
C ALA A 384 22.69 -20.38 16.04
N HIS A 385 21.49 -20.38 15.47
CA HIS A 385 20.37 -21.16 15.96
C HIS A 385 20.19 -22.37 15.05
N LYS A 386 20.21 -23.56 15.61
CA LYS A 386 19.79 -24.79 14.90
C LYS A 386 18.26 -24.89 14.95
N LEU A 387 17.58 -23.94 14.27
CA LEU A 387 16.16 -24.03 14.09
C LEU A 387 15.84 -24.78 12.79
N THR A 388 14.85 -25.65 12.84
CA THR A 388 14.25 -26.26 11.66
C THR A 388 12.94 -25.60 11.38
N ALA A 389 12.82 -24.96 10.22
CA ALA A 389 11.57 -24.34 9.77
C ALA A 389 11.01 -25.12 8.57
N GLN A 390 9.74 -25.46 8.62
CA GLN A 390 8.99 -26.10 7.56
C GLN A 390 7.76 -25.26 7.23
N LEU A 391 7.45 -25.11 5.95
CA LEU A 391 6.27 -24.39 5.49
C LEU A 391 5.32 -25.35 4.76
N ASP A 392 4.04 -25.26 5.12
CA ASP A 392 2.93 -25.94 4.48
C ASP A 392 1.94 -24.90 3.91
N HIS A 393 1.73 -24.94 2.61
CA HIS A 393 0.82 -24.02 1.91
C HIS A 393 -0.58 -24.65 1.70
N SER A 394 -0.76 -25.91 2.09
CA SER A 394 -2.02 -26.64 1.94
C SER A 394 -2.82 -26.72 3.24
N ALA A 395 -2.16 -26.57 4.38
CA ALA A 395 -2.75 -26.76 5.70
C ALA A 395 -3.76 -25.67 6.11
N HIS A 396 -3.74 -24.50 5.45
CA HIS A 396 -4.67 -23.41 5.71
C HIS A 396 -5.25 -22.88 4.39
N PRO A 397 -6.55 -22.51 4.31
CA PRO A 397 -7.16 -22.06 3.04
C PRO A 397 -6.46 -20.82 2.48
N TRP A 398 -6.11 -19.85 3.31
CA TRP A 398 -5.69 -18.51 2.91
C TRP A 398 -4.22 -18.19 3.19
N HIS A 399 -3.64 -18.79 4.24
CA HIS A 399 -2.31 -18.46 4.72
C HIS A 399 -1.35 -19.67 4.60
N SER A 400 -0.08 -19.41 4.75
CA SER A 400 0.94 -20.45 4.85
C SER A 400 1.16 -20.78 6.32
N ILE A 401 1.24 -22.06 6.65
CA ILE A 401 1.59 -22.50 8.00
C ILE A 401 3.08 -22.76 8.06
N MET A 402 3.76 -22.09 8.98
CA MET A 402 5.18 -22.31 9.26
C MET A 402 5.32 -22.98 10.62
N ARG A 403 5.99 -24.12 10.65
CA ARG A 403 6.40 -24.81 11.89
C ARG A 403 7.87 -24.56 12.13
N VAL A 404 8.21 -24.20 13.37
CA VAL A 404 9.59 -23.94 13.79
C VAL A 404 9.90 -24.82 15.00
N GLU A 405 10.88 -25.68 14.85
CA GLU A 405 11.34 -26.60 15.88
C GLU A 405 12.81 -26.32 16.24
N GLY A 406 13.16 -26.50 17.49
CA GLY A 406 14.53 -26.34 17.96
C GLY A 406 14.66 -26.40 19.48
N GLU A 407 15.81 -26.00 20.01
CA GLU A 407 16.02 -25.87 21.46
C GLU A 407 15.35 -24.56 21.96
N ASP A 408 14.65 -24.67 23.11
CA ASP A 408 14.03 -23.51 23.74
C ASP A 408 15.08 -22.61 24.40
N ARG A 409 14.84 -21.32 24.30
CA ARG A 409 15.64 -20.30 24.99
C ARG A 409 14.87 -19.01 25.17
N THR A 410 15.24 -18.27 26.18
CA THR A 410 14.66 -16.95 26.44
C THR A 410 14.83 -16.03 25.22
N GLY A 411 13.73 -15.45 24.76
CA GLY A 411 13.67 -14.51 23.64
C GLY A 411 13.66 -15.17 22.24
N LEU A 412 13.51 -16.49 22.12
CA LEU A 412 13.44 -17.16 20.84
C LEU A 412 12.25 -16.66 19.99
N LEU A 413 11.07 -16.54 20.57
CA LEU A 413 9.90 -16.00 19.88
C LEU A 413 10.16 -14.60 19.32
N ARG A 414 10.78 -13.72 20.10
CA ARG A 414 11.18 -12.37 19.67
C ARG A 414 12.12 -12.43 18.46
N ASP A 415 13.10 -13.34 18.47
CA ASP A 415 14.08 -13.43 17.39
C ASP A 415 13.46 -13.97 16.10
N ILE A 416 12.56 -14.97 16.19
CA ILE A 416 11.77 -15.48 15.06
C ILE A 416 10.92 -14.37 14.47
N THR A 417 10.11 -13.69 15.29
CA THR A 417 9.20 -12.65 14.84
C THR A 417 9.92 -11.42 14.28
N ALA A 418 11.10 -11.06 14.84
CA ALA A 418 11.95 -10.02 14.28
C ALA A 418 12.53 -10.40 12.90
N THR A 419 12.85 -11.67 12.69
CA THR A 419 13.32 -12.19 11.39
C THR A 419 12.20 -12.14 10.35
N LEU A 420 11.00 -12.58 10.70
CA LEU A 420 9.82 -12.52 9.81
C LEU A 420 9.50 -11.06 9.44
N ALA A 421 9.55 -10.15 10.40
CA ALA A 421 9.33 -8.72 10.15
C ALA A 421 10.36 -8.12 9.17
N LYS A 422 11.65 -8.48 9.28
CA LYS A 422 12.70 -8.05 8.33
C LYS A 422 12.41 -8.55 6.89
N LEU A 423 11.75 -9.69 6.78
CA LEU A 423 11.37 -10.30 5.50
C LEU A 423 10.01 -9.80 4.99
N LYS A 424 9.38 -8.85 5.68
CA LYS A 424 8.05 -8.30 5.36
C LYS A 424 6.94 -9.38 5.34
N VAL A 425 7.06 -10.36 6.24
CA VAL A 425 6.06 -11.40 6.45
C VAL A 425 5.07 -10.91 7.49
N ILE A 426 3.77 -11.05 7.21
CA ILE A 426 2.68 -10.76 8.15
C ILE A 426 2.40 -12.02 8.96
N ILE A 427 2.26 -11.88 10.26
CA ILE A 427 1.86 -12.94 11.18
C ILE A 427 0.41 -12.66 11.58
N HIS A 428 -0.48 -13.62 11.34
CA HIS A 428 -1.90 -13.54 11.70
C HIS A 428 -2.18 -14.26 13.01
N HIS A 429 -1.57 -15.43 13.18
CA HIS A 429 -1.70 -16.22 14.39
C HIS A 429 -0.37 -16.91 14.71
N ALA A 430 -0.10 -17.09 15.99
CA ALA A 430 1.05 -17.87 16.46
C ALA A 430 0.63 -18.76 17.63
N GLN A 431 0.97 -20.02 17.56
CA GLN A 431 0.87 -20.97 18.66
C GLN A 431 2.27 -21.34 19.12
N ILE A 432 2.54 -21.13 20.39
CA ILE A 432 3.86 -21.30 20.96
C ILE A 432 3.82 -22.51 21.92
N GLY A 433 4.58 -23.51 21.59
CA GLY A 433 4.65 -24.73 22.39
C GLY A 433 6.10 -25.05 22.79
N THR A 434 6.31 -25.38 24.06
CA THR A 434 7.58 -25.91 24.57
C THR A 434 7.32 -27.23 25.26
N ASP A 435 7.95 -28.30 24.80
CA ASP A 435 7.94 -29.60 25.46
C ASP A 435 9.38 -30.06 25.73
N ARG A 436 9.69 -30.36 27.01
CA ARG A 436 11.01 -30.87 27.45
C ARG A 436 12.21 -30.07 26.94
N GLY A 437 12.09 -28.72 26.91
CA GLY A 437 13.14 -27.83 26.46
C GLY A 437 13.32 -27.74 24.94
N ARG A 438 12.33 -28.24 24.16
CA ARG A 438 12.25 -28.07 22.71
C ARG A 438 11.02 -27.27 22.36
N VAL A 439 11.18 -26.32 21.47
CA VAL A 439 10.06 -25.57 20.93
C VAL A 439 9.43 -26.29 19.73
N ASN A 440 8.13 -26.18 19.63
CA ASN A 440 7.32 -26.53 18.46
C ASN A 440 6.33 -25.38 18.25
N ASN A 441 6.81 -24.36 17.57
CA ASN A 441 6.02 -23.15 17.32
C ASN A 441 5.38 -23.25 15.94
N MET A 442 4.10 -22.91 15.86
CA MET A 442 3.35 -22.82 14.61
C MET A 442 2.95 -21.37 14.38
N PHE A 443 3.20 -20.89 13.16
CA PHE A 443 2.85 -19.54 12.74
C PHE A 443 1.95 -19.61 11.49
N GLU A 444 0.86 -18.89 11.52
CA GLU A 444 0.04 -18.61 10.38
C GLU A 444 0.51 -17.29 9.76
N ILE A 445 1.07 -17.36 8.56
CA ILE A 445 1.79 -16.24 7.94
C ILE A 445 1.40 -16.03 6.48
N SER A 446 1.53 -14.78 6.03
CA SER A 446 1.31 -14.37 4.64
C SER A 446 2.42 -13.44 4.13
N ASP A 447 2.39 -13.15 2.83
CA ASP A 447 3.19 -12.06 2.26
C ASP A 447 2.65 -10.69 2.68
N ALA A 448 3.32 -9.62 2.27
CA ALA A 448 2.90 -8.24 2.56
C ALA A 448 1.53 -7.84 1.97
N HIS A 449 0.94 -8.70 1.14
CA HIS A 449 -0.38 -8.52 0.50
C HIS A 449 -1.45 -9.48 1.06
N GLY A 450 -1.17 -10.18 2.16
CA GLY A 450 -2.08 -11.13 2.77
C GLY A 450 -2.19 -12.49 2.05
N ARG A 451 -1.36 -12.78 1.03
CA ARG A 451 -1.43 -14.00 0.23
C ARG A 451 -0.45 -15.06 0.76
N LYS A 452 -0.69 -16.32 0.37
CA LYS A 452 0.25 -17.41 0.64
C LYS A 452 1.64 -17.08 0.10
N LEU A 453 2.66 -17.45 0.86
CA LEU A 453 4.05 -17.22 0.49
C LEU A 453 4.43 -17.99 -0.79
N SER A 454 5.21 -17.35 -1.65
CA SER A 454 5.82 -18.04 -2.80
C SER A 454 6.94 -18.97 -2.35
N THR A 455 7.28 -19.97 -3.17
CA THR A 455 8.39 -20.89 -2.91
C THR A 455 9.72 -20.15 -2.68
N GLN A 456 9.95 -19.05 -3.40
CA GLN A 456 11.15 -18.24 -3.23
C GLN A 456 11.17 -17.52 -1.87
N ALA A 457 10.05 -16.95 -1.44
CA ALA A 457 9.91 -16.32 -0.13
C ALA A 457 10.08 -17.34 0.99
N SER A 458 9.47 -18.52 0.86
CA SER A 458 9.61 -19.64 1.81
C SER A 458 11.06 -20.06 2.00
N ASN A 459 11.79 -20.26 0.91
CA ASN A 459 13.21 -20.61 0.97
C ASN A 459 14.07 -19.52 1.64
N LYS A 460 13.73 -18.25 1.44
CA LYS A 460 14.41 -17.12 2.07
C LYS A 460 14.18 -17.10 3.58
N ILE A 461 12.96 -17.39 4.03
CA ILE A 461 12.59 -17.49 5.45
C ILE A 461 13.35 -18.64 6.11
N ILE A 462 13.30 -19.84 5.51
CA ILE A 462 13.99 -21.03 6.05
C ILE A 462 15.48 -20.77 6.22
N ARG A 463 16.13 -20.10 5.25
CA ARG A 463 17.55 -19.75 5.35
C ARG A 463 17.84 -18.71 6.44
N ALA A 464 16.94 -17.77 6.65
CA ALA A 464 17.13 -16.71 7.64
C ALA A 464 16.88 -17.16 9.08
N LEU A 465 16.18 -18.28 9.29
CA LEU A 465 15.91 -18.89 10.59
C LEU A 465 16.92 -20.00 10.98
N ARG A 466 17.74 -20.46 10.05
CA ARG A 466 18.85 -21.40 10.29
C ARG A 466 20.07 -20.68 10.84
#